data_a0728dc7ba3a216664b118cb4e6d72dd
#
_entry.id   a0728dc7ba3a216664b118cb4e6d72dd
#
_cell.length_a   1.000
_cell.length_b   1.000
_cell.length_c   1.000
_cell.angle_alpha   90.00
_cell.angle_beta   90.00
_cell.angle_gamma   90.00
#
_symmetry.space_group_name_H-M   'P 1'
#
loop_
_entity.id
_entity.type
_entity.pdbx_description
1 polymer ?
#
loop_
_entity_poly.entity_id
_entity_poly.type
_entity_poly.pdbx_seq_one_letter_code
_entity_poly.pdbx_strand_id
1 'polypeptide(L)'
;LLLGVEANWAIWDSEKSKGQKEISLAKKRRSEISAERLSRKLRIELESLRESLLSLGKSIEVTRKLVNVAENRYEKSLIEFELNRITPVAHFESRTSLDRSRMALLQAVINYQNTKDQSSITRR
;
A
#
# COMPACT_ATOMS: atom_id res chain seq x y z
N LEU A 1 46.10 -44.40 -33.26
CA LEU A 1 46.47 -43.23 -32.45
C LEU A 1 45.58 -42.01 -32.76
N LEU A 2 45.37 -41.70 -34.01
CA LEU A 2 44.49 -40.60 -34.44
C LEU A 2 43.03 -40.86 -34.09
N LEU A 3 42.55 -42.09 -34.20
CA LEU A 3 41.20 -42.49 -33.85
C LEU A 3 40.91 -42.36 -32.32
N GLY A 4 41.94 -42.65 -31.51
CA GLY A 4 41.84 -42.54 -30.05
C GLY A 4 41.75 -41.07 -29.59
N VAL A 5 42.48 -40.20 -30.24
CA VAL A 5 42.48 -38.76 -29.97
C VAL A 5 41.15 -38.13 -30.39
N GLU A 6 40.61 -38.50 -31.55
CA GLU A 6 39.29 -38.02 -32.00
C GLU A 6 38.15 -38.49 -31.10
N ALA A 7 38.18 -39.75 -30.69
CA ALA A 7 37.19 -40.29 -29.74
C ALA A 7 37.26 -39.61 -28.38
N ASN A 8 38.45 -39.36 -27.89
CA ASN A 8 38.67 -38.63 -26.62
C ASN A 8 38.17 -37.17 -26.72
N TRP A 9 38.44 -36.51 -27.85
CA TRP A 9 37.92 -35.20 -28.11
C TRP A 9 36.39 -35.14 -28.16
N ALA A 10 35.79 -36.10 -28.83
CA ALA A 10 34.33 -36.19 -28.94
C ALA A 10 33.64 -36.43 -27.56
N ILE A 11 34.25 -37.23 -26.70
CA ILE A 11 33.79 -37.48 -25.33
C ILE A 11 33.87 -36.18 -24.51
N TRP A 12 34.96 -35.46 -24.57
CA TRP A 12 35.19 -34.19 -23.91
C TRP A 12 34.14 -33.13 -24.34
N ASP A 13 33.92 -33.03 -25.62
CA ASP A 13 32.96 -32.10 -26.21
C ASP A 13 31.51 -32.43 -25.78
N SER A 14 31.19 -33.74 -25.74
CA SER A 14 29.89 -34.24 -25.27
C SER A 14 29.64 -33.92 -23.80
N GLU A 15 30.62 -34.13 -22.93
CA GLU A 15 30.52 -33.81 -21.50
C GLU A 15 30.41 -32.31 -21.27
N LYS A 16 31.17 -31.51 -22.01
CA LYS A 16 31.11 -30.05 -21.94
C LYS A 16 29.75 -29.54 -22.38
N SER A 17 29.18 -30.10 -23.45
CA SER A 17 27.85 -29.76 -23.95
C SER A 17 26.76 -30.12 -22.95
N LYS A 18 26.82 -31.29 -22.27
CA LYS A 18 25.91 -31.68 -21.20
C LYS A 18 26.00 -30.75 -19.99
N GLY A 19 27.22 -30.40 -19.59
CA GLY A 19 27.46 -29.48 -18.49
C GLY A 19 26.86 -28.09 -18.77
N GLN A 20 27.03 -27.59 -19.99
CA GLN A 20 26.44 -26.32 -20.40
C GLN A 20 24.90 -26.37 -20.43
N LYS A 21 24.30 -27.47 -20.87
CA LYS A 21 22.84 -27.67 -20.81
C LYS A 21 22.32 -27.67 -19.38
N GLU A 22 22.97 -28.37 -18.47
CA GLU A 22 22.62 -28.43 -17.06
C GLU A 22 22.69 -27.05 -16.40
N ILE A 23 23.75 -26.30 -16.67
CA ILE A 23 23.90 -24.91 -16.17
C ILE A 23 22.81 -24.02 -16.73
N SER A 24 22.52 -24.14 -18.02
CA SER A 24 21.45 -23.37 -18.69
C SER A 24 20.07 -23.69 -18.10
N LEU A 25 19.77 -24.97 -17.85
CA LEU A 25 18.51 -25.38 -17.20
C LEU A 25 18.42 -24.87 -15.77
N ALA A 26 19.52 -24.91 -15.01
CA ALA A 26 19.55 -24.40 -13.64
C ALA A 26 19.32 -22.90 -13.61
N LYS A 27 19.91 -22.14 -14.53
CA LYS A 27 19.69 -20.69 -14.68
C LYS A 27 18.23 -20.39 -15.05
N LYS A 28 17.64 -21.16 -15.97
CA LYS A 28 16.25 -21.02 -16.35
C LYS A 28 15.31 -21.25 -15.16
N ARG A 29 15.54 -22.32 -14.38
CA ARG A 29 14.76 -22.61 -13.18
C ARG A 29 14.87 -21.51 -12.14
N ARG A 30 16.06 -20.99 -11.90
CA ARG A 30 16.27 -19.86 -10.98
C ARG A 30 15.53 -18.63 -11.43
N SER A 31 15.56 -18.33 -12.73
CA SER A 31 14.85 -17.22 -13.33
C SER A 31 13.33 -17.38 -13.17
N GLU A 32 12.79 -18.58 -13.41
CA GLU A 32 11.36 -18.89 -13.23
C GLU A 32 10.93 -18.76 -11.76
N ILE A 33 11.72 -19.29 -10.83
CA ILE A 33 11.46 -19.19 -9.40
C ILE A 33 11.50 -17.73 -8.94
N SER A 34 12.48 -16.95 -9.40
CA SER A 34 12.58 -15.52 -9.10
C SER A 34 11.37 -14.75 -9.64
N ALA A 35 10.91 -15.06 -10.85
CA ALA A 35 9.73 -14.45 -11.45
C ALA A 35 8.47 -14.80 -10.67
N GLU A 36 8.31 -16.04 -10.21
CA GLU A 36 7.19 -16.46 -9.38
C GLU A 36 7.19 -15.74 -8.03
N ARG A 37 8.34 -15.66 -7.38
CA ARG A 37 8.49 -14.95 -6.10
C ARG A 37 8.14 -13.47 -6.23
N LEU A 38 8.62 -12.84 -7.29
CA LEU A 38 8.33 -11.44 -7.58
C LEU A 38 6.83 -11.25 -7.83
N SER A 39 6.21 -12.13 -8.60
CA SER A 39 4.77 -12.10 -8.88
C SER A 39 3.94 -12.23 -7.61
N ARG A 40 4.29 -13.18 -6.72
CA ARG A 40 3.63 -13.36 -5.43
C ARG A 40 3.80 -12.13 -4.54
N LYS A 41 5.00 -11.60 -4.48
CA LYS A 41 5.30 -10.40 -3.69
C LYS A 41 4.46 -9.21 -4.17
N LEU A 42 4.38 -9.00 -5.48
CA LEU A 42 3.56 -7.95 -6.08
C LEU A 42 2.07 -8.13 -5.77
N ARG A 43 1.56 -9.37 -5.83
CA ARG A 43 0.17 -9.66 -5.45
C ARG A 43 -0.12 -9.32 -4.01
N ILE A 44 0.76 -9.72 -3.10
CA ILE A 44 0.62 -9.45 -1.67
C ILE A 44 0.64 -7.94 -1.43
N GLU A 45 1.55 -7.20 -2.07
CA GLU A 45 1.62 -5.74 -1.97
C GLU A 45 0.36 -5.07 -2.51
N LEU A 46 -0.18 -5.53 -3.65
CA LEU A 46 -1.40 -5.02 -4.24
C LEU A 46 -2.62 -5.27 -3.34
N GLU A 47 -2.74 -6.48 -2.78
CA GLU A 47 -3.81 -6.81 -1.84
C GLU A 47 -3.72 -5.96 -0.57
N SER A 48 -2.50 -5.78 -0.04
CA SER A 48 -2.25 -4.93 1.13
C SER A 48 -2.63 -3.48 0.86
N LEU A 49 -2.27 -2.94 -0.31
CA LEU A 49 -2.65 -1.60 -0.74
C LEU A 49 -4.17 -1.46 -0.87
N ARG A 50 -4.82 -2.45 -1.47
CA ARG A 50 -6.27 -2.47 -1.62
C ARG A 50 -6.98 -2.45 -0.27
N GLU A 51 -6.53 -3.30 0.67
CA GLU A 51 -7.07 -3.33 2.03
C GLU A 51 -6.85 -2.00 2.75
N SER A 52 -5.67 -1.41 2.59
CA SER A 52 -5.36 -0.09 3.16
C SER A 52 -6.28 0.99 2.60
N LEU A 53 -6.55 0.99 1.28
CA LEU A 53 -7.46 1.94 0.65
C LEU A 53 -8.88 1.78 1.15
N LEU A 54 -9.37 0.54 1.31
CA LEU A 54 -10.70 0.28 1.85
C LEU A 54 -10.82 0.75 3.30
N SER A 55 -9.80 0.47 4.10
CA SER A 55 -9.75 0.90 5.51
C SER A 55 -9.73 2.42 5.63
N LEU A 56 -8.91 3.10 4.82
CA LEU A 56 -8.84 4.56 4.80
C LEU A 56 -10.13 5.19 4.31
N GLY A 57 -10.80 4.58 3.32
CA GLY A 57 -12.11 5.02 2.85
C GLY A 57 -13.16 4.97 3.94
N LYS A 58 -13.19 3.88 4.73
CA LYS A 58 -14.09 3.75 5.90
C LYS A 58 -13.76 4.79 6.97
N SER A 59 -12.47 5.04 7.21
CA SER A 59 -12.01 6.05 8.15
C SER A 59 -12.49 7.45 7.75
N ILE A 60 -12.47 7.78 6.46
CA ILE A 60 -12.99 9.05 5.92
C ILE A 60 -14.49 9.16 6.20
N GLU A 61 -15.27 8.11 5.95
CA GLU A 61 -16.72 8.11 6.23
C GLU A 61 -17.01 8.35 7.70
N VAL A 62 -16.34 7.62 8.59
CA VAL A 62 -16.49 7.78 10.04
C VAL A 62 -16.12 9.18 10.48
N THR A 63 -14.97 9.70 9.99
CA THR A 63 -14.49 11.03 10.34
C THR A 63 -15.44 12.12 9.82
N ARG A 64 -16.04 11.93 8.64
CA ARG A 64 -17.06 12.83 8.10
C ARG A 64 -18.28 12.92 9.00
N LYS A 65 -18.74 11.77 9.48
CA LYS A 65 -19.86 11.71 10.46
C LYS A 65 -19.50 12.43 11.75
N LEU A 66 -18.27 12.27 12.22
CA LEU A 66 -17.78 12.97 13.43
C LEU A 66 -17.76 14.49 13.22
N VAL A 67 -17.34 14.96 12.03
CA VAL A 67 -17.37 16.39 11.69
C VAL A 67 -18.81 16.89 11.72
N ASN A 68 -19.77 16.16 11.15
CA ASN A 68 -21.19 16.54 11.17
C ASN A 68 -21.72 16.67 12.59
N VAL A 69 -21.38 15.71 13.46
CA VAL A 69 -21.77 15.75 14.88
C VAL A 69 -21.16 16.98 15.57
N ALA A 70 -19.87 17.24 15.29
CA ALA A 70 -19.17 18.39 15.88
C ALA A 70 -19.75 19.72 15.38
N GLU A 71 -20.13 19.83 14.10
CA GLU A 71 -20.80 20.99 13.54
C GLU A 71 -22.15 21.25 14.21
N ASN A 72 -22.96 20.20 14.40
CA ASN A 72 -24.25 20.30 15.09
C ASN A 72 -24.08 20.74 16.54
N ARG A 73 -23.09 20.21 17.23
CA ARG A 73 -22.76 20.62 18.60
C ARG A 73 -22.32 22.08 18.68
N TYR A 74 -21.53 22.52 17.69
CA TYR A 74 -21.06 23.89 17.62
C TYR A 74 -22.22 24.87 17.38
N GLU A 75 -23.13 24.56 16.46
CA GLU A 75 -24.32 25.35 16.18
C GLU A 75 -25.20 25.49 17.43
N LYS A 76 -25.42 24.36 18.10
CA LYS A 76 -26.18 24.34 19.37
C LYS A 76 -25.48 25.17 20.45
N SER A 77 -24.17 25.03 20.58
CA SER A 77 -23.34 25.80 21.50
C SER A 77 -23.40 27.30 21.21
N LEU A 78 -23.41 27.69 19.95
CA LEU A 78 -23.54 29.10 19.54
C LEU A 78 -24.88 29.70 20.01
N ILE A 79 -25.98 28.96 19.79
CA ILE A 79 -27.31 29.39 20.23
C ILE A 79 -27.38 29.49 21.75
N GLU A 80 -26.87 28.48 22.46
CA GLU A 80 -26.88 28.48 23.92
C GLU A 80 -25.98 29.59 24.50
N PHE A 81 -24.88 29.90 23.83
CA PHE A 81 -24.00 31.01 24.24
C PHE A 81 -24.71 32.36 24.05
N GLU A 82 -25.39 32.57 22.91
CA GLU A 82 -26.16 33.80 22.66
C GLU A 82 -27.28 34.00 23.67
N LEU A 83 -27.86 32.88 24.17
CA LEU A 83 -28.89 32.88 25.22
C LEU A 83 -28.32 32.92 26.66
N ASN A 84 -27.00 33.08 26.79
CA ASN A 84 -26.29 33.10 28.08
C ASN A 84 -26.48 31.82 28.92
N ARG A 85 -26.71 30.66 28.27
CA ARG A 85 -26.92 29.38 28.95
C ARG A 85 -25.64 28.62 29.20
N ILE A 86 -24.57 28.89 28.44
CA ILE A 86 -23.27 28.26 28.62
C ILE A 86 -22.19 29.31 28.79
N THR A 87 -21.05 28.91 29.35
CA THR A 87 -19.90 29.77 29.55
C THR A 87 -19.14 29.99 28.24
N PRO A 88 -18.39 31.11 28.09
CA PRO A 88 -17.51 31.31 26.93
C PRO A 88 -16.48 30.17 26.74
N VAL A 89 -16.01 29.58 27.86
CA VAL A 89 -15.07 28.45 27.82
C VAL A 89 -15.72 27.22 27.16
N ALA A 90 -16.96 26.88 27.53
CA ALA A 90 -17.70 25.75 26.94
C ALA A 90 -17.94 25.97 25.44
N HIS A 91 -18.26 27.17 25.04
CA HIS A 91 -18.42 27.53 23.62
C HIS A 91 -17.09 27.40 22.86
N PHE A 92 -15.99 27.87 23.44
CA PHE A 92 -14.65 27.77 22.87
C PHE A 92 -14.23 26.30 22.73
N GLU A 93 -14.52 25.44 23.73
CA GLU A 93 -14.24 24.00 23.68
C GLU A 93 -14.98 23.34 22.52
N SER A 94 -16.23 23.69 22.28
CA SER A 94 -17.03 23.15 21.19
C SER A 94 -16.44 23.56 19.82
N ARG A 95 -15.96 24.79 19.68
CA ARG A 95 -15.26 25.25 18.47
C ARG A 95 -13.94 24.51 18.26
N THR A 96 -13.16 24.32 19.32
CA THR A 96 -11.91 23.57 19.28
C THR A 96 -12.14 22.12 18.85
N SER A 97 -13.20 21.50 19.39
CA SER A 97 -13.61 20.13 19.01
C SER A 97 -13.96 20.05 17.51
N LEU A 98 -14.67 21.04 16.98
CA LEU A 98 -15.00 21.11 15.55
C LEU A 98 -13.73 21.22 14.71
N ASP A 99 -12.81 22.11 15.08
CA ASP A 99 -11.54 22.32 14.35
C ASP A 99 -10.70 21.02 14.37
N ARG A 100 -10.64 20.34 15.51
CA ARG A 100 -9.95 19.03 15.59
C ARG A 100 -10.57 17.98 14.68
N SER A 101 -11.90 17.92 14.63
CA SER A 101 -12.60 16.97 13.76
C SER A 101 -12.33 17.26 12.29
N ARG A 102 -12.32 18.53 11.90
CA ARG A 102 -11.99 18.96 10.54
C ARG A 102 -10.55 18.64 10.17
N MET A 103 -9.62 18.85 11.10
CA MET A 103 -8.20 18.49 10.91
C MET A 103 -8.03 16.98 10.76
N ALA A 104 -8.75 16.18 11.57
CA ALA A 104 -8.74 14.73 11.44
C ALA A 104 -9.26 14.26 10.08
N LEU A 105 -10.33 14.90 9.57
CA LEU A 105 -10.86 14.61 8.23
C LEU A 105 -9.84 14.93 7.15
N LEU A 106 -9.21 16.09 7.23
CA LEU A 106 -8.18 16.51 6.29
C LEU A 106 -7.02 15.53 6.28
N GLN A 107 -6.56 15.10 7.46
CA GLN A 107 -5.48 14.12 7.60
C GLN A 107 -5.87 12.77 6.97
N ALA A 108 -7.09 12.32 7.20
CA ALA A 108 -7.60 11.07 6.61
C ALA A 108 -7.65 11.15 5.08
N VAL A 109 -8.09 12.28 4.52
CA VAL A 109 -8.14 12.51 3.07
C VAL A 109 -6.73 12.53 2.48
N ILE A 110 -5.78 13.20 3.13
CA ILE A 110 -4.38 13.25 2.69
C ILE A 110 -3.77 11.84 2.69
N ASN A 111 -4.00 11.06 3.75
CA ASN A 111 -3.51 9.68 3.84
C ASN A 111 -4.08 8.80 2.72
N TYR A 112 -5.36 8.97 2.43
CA TYR A 112 -6.03 8.26 1.33
C TYR A 112 -5.40 8.62 -0.02
N GLN A 113 -5.20 9.89 -0.30
CA GLN A 113 -4.59 10.35 -1.55
C GLN A 113 -3.15 9.85 -1.70
N ASN A 114 -2.36 9.89 -0.64
CA ASN A 114 -0.98 9.40 -0.66
C ASN A 114 -0.94 7.89 -0.97
N THR A 115 -1.82 7.11 -0.35
CA THR A 115 -1.89 5.66 -0.58
C THR A 115 -2.37 5.36 -2.00
N LYS A 116 -3.33 6.12 -2.50
CA LYS A 116 -3.83 6.00 -3.87
C LYS A 116 -2.73 6.32 -4.90
N ASP A 117 -1.93 7.35 -4.66
CA ASP A 117 -0.80 7.71 -5.51
C ASP A 117 0.26 6.61 -5.53
N GLN A 118 0.56 5.99 -4.39
CA GLN A 118 1.46 4.84 -4.32
C GLN A 118 0.92 3.66 -5.14
N SER A 119 -0.37 3.39 -5.06
CA SER A 119 -1.02 2.35 -5.86
C SER A 119 -0.88 2.61 -7.35
N SER A 120 -1.03 3.87 -7.76
CA SER A 120 -0.86 4.30 -9.15
C SER A 120 0.58 4.10 -9.65
N ILE A 121 1.58 4.39 -8.82
CA ILE A 121 3.00 4.19 -9.14
C ILE A 121 3.32 2.71 -9.27
N THR A 122 2.77 1.87 -8.41
CA THR A 122 3.01 0.42 -8.43
C THR A 122 2.42 -0.27 -9.66
N ARG A 123 1.37 0.31 -10.27
CA ARG A 123 0.75 -0.22 -11.49
C ARG A 123 1.56 0.08 -12.75
N ARG A 124 2.45 1.03 -12.71
CA ARG A 124 3.36 1.35 -13.79
C ARG A 124 4.66 0.54 -13.68
#